data_19a3e816f9df6a5e54666781a576092a
#
_entry.id   19a3e816f9df6a5e54666781a576092a
#
_cell.length_a   1.000
_cell.length_b   1.000
_cell.length_c   1.000
_cell.angle_alpha   90.00
_cell.angle_beta   90.00
_cell.angle_gamma   90.00
#
_symmetry.space_group_name_H-M   'P 1'
#
loop_
_entity.id
_entity.type
_entity.pdbx_description
1 polymer ?
#
loop_
_entity_poly.entity_id
_entity_poly.type
_entity_poly.pdbx_seq_one_letter_code
_entity_poly.pdbx_strand_id
1 'polypeptide(L)'
;DRFLLRYLVGGIEDMGEFDRMISSTDETEPVVDEQLQITGEEYVRWEKEIAAIKIHYSIFEVIHALKDGIEQYNRQVQNEGGISAPLYVSDRRWKKMVKLLKTSAFLNGSDTIRLSDCTLLSYCLWSETEHMEAIEEMVAAAIRKSAEGYLLNIKGLEQDIEELKDCQSSEHSLRELNDPGIQVVDTYYYPVSYTH
;
A
#
# COMPACT_ATOMS: atom_id res chain seq x y z
N ASP A 1 -20.07 -15.08 -6.15
CA ASP A 1 -19.13 -13.95 -5.98
C ASP A 1 -19.46 -12.76 -6.88
N ARG A 2 -20.58 -12.09 -6.61
CA ARG A 2 -20.92 -10.86 -7.33
C ARG A 2 -20.23 -9.64 -6.71
N PHE A 3 -20.08 -9.62 -5.39
CA PHE A 3 -19.44 -8.54 -4.66
C PHE A 3 -18.01 -8.92 -4.30
N LEU A 4 -17.07 -8.06 -4.65
CA LEU A 4 -15.64 -8.27 -4.39
C LEU A 4 -15.25 -7.73 -3.02
N LEU A 5 -15.59 -6.47 -2.78
CA LEU A 5 -15.32 -5.76 -1.53
C LEU A 5 -16.41 -6.06 -0.51
N ARG A 6 -15.98 -6.31 0.72
CA ARG A 6 -16.85 -6.50 1.87
C ARG A 6 -16.43 -5.53 2.96
N TYR A 7 -17.42 -4.91 3.56
CA TYR A 7 -17.21 -3.98 4.65
C TYR A 7 -18.29 -4.22 5.71
N LEU A 8 -17.88 -4.26 6.97
CA LEU A 8 -18.80 -4.40 8.10
C LEU A 8 -19.24 -2.99 8.52
N VAL A 9 -20.53 -2.71 8.38
CA VAL A 9 -21.10 -1.44 8.82
C VAL A 9 -21.90 -1.70 10.09
N GLY A 10 -21.50 -1.05 11.18
CA GLY A 10 -22.26 -1.06 12.43
C GLY A 10 -23.48 -0.15 12.38
N GLY A 11 -24.34 -0.27 13.39
CA GLY A 11 -25.43 0.69 13.60
C GLY A 11 -24.90 2.05 14.07
N ILE A 12 -25.76 3.06 14.06
CA ILE A 12 -25.45 4.38 14.61
C ILE A 12 -25.46 4.26 16.14
N GLU A 13 -24.30 4.49 16.77
CA GLU A 13 -24.15 4.41 18.23
C GLU A 13 -24.45 5.73 18.93
N ASP A 14 -24.19 6.85 18.25
CA ASP A 14 -24.51 8.18 18.78
C ASP A 14 -26.02 8.47 18.67
N MET A 15 -26.65 8.73 19.82
CA MET A 15 -28.10 8.98 19.90
C MET A 15 -28.51 10.27 19.17
N GLY A 16 -27.64 11.28 19.14
CA GLY A 16 -27.93 12.53 18.41
C GLY A 16 -27.94 12.33 16.91
N GLU A 17 -27.00 11.55 16.39
CA GLU A 17 -26.98 11.17 14.97
C GLU A 17 -28.15 10.23 14.62
N PHE A 18 -28.52 9.33 15.54
CA PHE A 18 -29.70 8.48 15.37
C PHE A 18 -30.97 9.31 15.31
N ASP A 19 -31.19 10.26 16.24
CA ASP A 19 -32.33 11.16 16.26
C ASP A 19 -32.39 12.03 14.99
N ARG A 20 -31.22 12.48 14.49
CA ARG A 20 -31.13 13.21 13.23
C ARG A 20 -31.57 12.34 12.05
N MET A 21 -31.11 11.10 12.01
CA MET A 21 -31.47 10.16 10.95
C MET A 21 -32.97 9.89 10.91
N ILE A 22 -33.58 9.58 12.05
CA ILE A 22 -35.02 9.26 12.11
C ILE A 22 -35.93 10.48 11.92
N SER A 23 -35.41 11.69 12.21
CA SER A 23 -36.16 12.94 11.99
C SER A 23 -35.93 13.51 10.58
N SER A 24 -34.99 13.01 9.82
CA SER A 24 -34.71 13.44 8.45
C SER A 24 -35.86 12.99 7.54
N THR A 25 -36.51 13.96 6.89
CA THR A 25 -37.55 13.74 5.87
C THR A 25 -37.00 13.92 4.46
N ASP A 26 -35.69 14.16 4.31
CA ASP A 26 -35.07 14.39 3.02
C ASP A 26 -34.84 13.05 2.28
N GLU A 27 -35.81 12.70 1.43
CA GLU A 27 -35.72 11.63 0.44
C GLU A 27 -35.06 12.13 -0.89
N THR A 28 -34.54 13.35 -0.90
CA THR A 28 -33.92 13.90 -2.11
C THR A 28 -32.61 13.20 -2.45
N GLU A 29 -32.59 12.53 -3.59
CA GLU A 29 -31.31 12.02 -4.11
C GLU A 29 -30.33 13.17 -4.33
N PRO A 30 -29.07 13.02 -3.89
CA PRO A 30 -28.08 14.07 -4.08
C PRO A 30 -27.84 14.28 -5.58
N VAL A 31 -28.05 15.52 -6.03
CA VAL A 31 -27.75 15.91 -7.42
C VAL A 31 -26.23 16.06 -7.55
N VAL A 32 -25.61 15.18 -8.32
CA VAL A 32 -24.19 15.27 -8.64
C VAL A 32 -24.01 16.25 -9.80
N ASP A 33 -23.13 17.26 -9.61
CA ASP A 33 -22.78 18.22 -10.66
C ASP A 33 -22.32 17.48 -11.93
N GLU A 34 -22.81 17.91 -13.08
CA GLU A 34 -22.47 17.31 -14.38
C GLU A 34 -20.96 17.26 -14.62
N GLN A 35 -20.19 18.24 -14.10
CA GLN A 35 -18.74 18.28 -14.22
C GLN A 35 -18.01 17.19 -13.41
N LEU A 36 -18.68 16.61 -12.42
CA LEU A 36 -18.16 15.52 -11.58
C LEU A 36 -18.61 14.14 -12.09
N GLN A 37 -19.48 14.09 -13.10
CA GLN A 37 -19.96 12.84 -13.67
C GLN A 37 -18.94 12.25 -14.64
N ILE A 38 -18.65 10.97 -14.48
CA ILE A 38 -17.78 10.24 -15.40
C ILE A 38 -18.54 9.96 -16.69
N THR A 39 -18.00 10.41 -17.81
CA THR A 39 -18.58 10.14 -19.12
C THR A 39 -18.28 8.71 -19.60
N GLY A 40 -19.11 8.18 -20.51
CA GLY A 40 -18.87 6.86 -21.10
C GLY A 40 -17.54 6.75 -21.84
N GLU A 41 -17.09 7.85 -22.46
CA GLU A 41 -15.80 7.91 -23.18
C GLU A 41 -14.61 7.86 -22.19
N GLU A 42 -14.71 8.59 -21.08
CA GLU A 42 -13.71 8.56 -20.01
C GLU A 42 -13.61 7.17 -19.40
N TYR A 43 -14.74 6.53 -19.14
CA TYR A 43 -14.75 5.17 -18.59
C TYR A 43 -14.02 4.18 -19.52
N VAL A 44 -14.30 4.21 -20.82
CA VAL A 44 -13.63 3.33 -21.79
C VAL A 44 -12.13 3.62 -21.91
N ARG A 45 -11.73 4.89 -21.84
CA ARG A 45 -10.33 5.28 -21.81
C ARG A 45 -9.65 4.75 -20.55
N TRP A 46 -10.23 4.96 -19.38
CA TRP A 46 -9.69 4.49 -18.09
C TRP A 46 -9.59 2.98 -18.02
N GLU A 47 -10.54 2.23 -18.58
CA GLU A 47 -10.40 0.76 -18.64
C GLU A 47 -9.14 0.31 -19.38
N LYS A 48 -8.77 1.00 -20.45
CA LYS A 48 -7.52 0.71 -21.19
C LYS A 48 -6.28 1.08 -20.38
N GLU A 49 -6.31 2.23 -19.73
CA GLU A 49 -5.22 2.72 -18.88
C GLU A 49 -5.02 1.79 -17.67
N ILE A 50 -6.10 1.39 -17.00
CA ILE A 50 -6.07 0.42 -15.90
C ILE A 50 -5.51 -0.93 -16.37
N ALA A 51 -5.91 -1.39 -17.56
CA ALA A 51 -5.40 -2.65 -18.11
C ALA A 51 -3.87 -2.60 -18.33
N ALA A 52 -3.34 -1.42 -18.70
CA ALA A 52 -1.91 -1.20 -18.95
C ALA A 52 -1.05 -1.11 -17.68
N ILE A 53 -1.66 -0.93 -16.49
CA ILE A 53 -0.93 -0.89 -15.21
C ILE A 53 -0.11 -2.16 -15.03
N LYS A 54 1.17 -1.99 -14.72
CA LYS A 54 2.13 -3.08 -14.55
C LYS A 54 1.99 -3.75 -13.18
N ILE A 55 2.36 -5.01 -13.13
CA ILE A 55 2.41 -5.79 -11.88
C ILE A 55 3.88 -6.06 -11.60
N HIS A 56 4.39 -5.51 -10.50
CA HIS A 56 5.75 -5.80 -10.07
C HIS A 56 5.84 -7.19 -9.43
N TYR A 57 7.04 -7.79 -9.45
CA TYR A 57 7.28 -9.13 -8.89
C TYR A 57 6.84 -9.25 -7.42
N SER A 58 7.08 -8.24 -6.61
CA SER A 58 6.66 -8.19 -5.19
C SER A 58 5.17 -8.42 -4.98
N ILE A 59 4.33 -8.01 -5.93
CA ILE A 59 2.88 -8.22 -5.85
C ILE A 59 2.52 -9.70 -6.04
N PHE A 60 3.24 -10.39 -6.92
CA PHE A 60 3.07 -11.84 -7.05
C PHE A 60 3.52 -12.57 -5.77
N GLU A 61 4.60 -12.12 -5.12
CA GLU A 61 5.04 -12.66 -3.83
C GLU A 61 3.98 -12.49 -2.75
N VAL A 62 3.35 -11.31 -2.65
CA VAL A 62 2.22 -11.08 -1.73
C VAL A 62 1.07 -12.03 -2.03
N ILE A 63 0.66 -12.17 -3.29
CA ILE A 63 -0.46 -13.04 -3.68
C ILE A 63 -0.14 -14.51 -3.39
N HIS A 64 1.09 -14.97 -3.65
CA HIS A 64 1.51 -16.33 -3.35
C HIS A 64 1.54 -16.58 -1.84
N ALA A 65 2.10 -15.67 -1.06
CA ALA A 65 2.12 -15.75 0.40
C ALA A 65 0.70 -15.83 0.98
N LEU A 66 -0.24 -15.04 0.45
CA LEU A 66 -1.64 -15.10 0.86
C LEU A 66 -2.30 -16.43 0.50
N LYS A 67 -2.03 -16.98 -0.68
CA LYS A 67 -2.56 -18.28 -1.08
C LYS A 67 -2.06 -19.39 -0.16
N ASP A 68 -0.76 -19.40 0.12
CA ASP A 68 -0.15 -20.35 1.06
C ASP A 68 -0.69 -20.17 2.49
N GLY A 69 -0.88 -18.93 2.94
CA GLY A 69 -1.44 -18.61 4.24
C GLY A 69 -2.88 -19.13 4.41
N ILE A 70 -3.72 -18.96 3.38
CA ILE A 70 -5.09 -19.49 3.36
C ILE A 70 -5.08 -21.03 3.43
N GLU A 71 -4.18 -21.70 2.71
CA GLU A 71 -4.06 -23.15 2.78
C GLU A 71 -3.61 -23.63 4.17
N GLN A 72 -2.66 -22.93 4.81
CA GLN A 72 -2.21 -23.22 6.16
C GLN A 72 -3.34 -23.02 7.19
N TYR A 73 -4.05 -21.91 7.10
CA TYR A 73 -5.22 -21.63 7.93
C TYR A 73 -6.26 -22.75 7.82
N ASN A 74 -6.61 -23.16 6.62
CA ASN A 74 -7.59 -24.23 6.40
C ASN A 74 -7.14 -25.58 6.98
N ARG A 75 -5.84 -25.89 6.90
CA ARG A 75 -5.28 -27.11 7.53
C ARG A 75 -5.37 -27.05 9.06
N GLN A 76 -5.12 -25.89 9.66
CA GLN A 76 -5.24 -25.72 11.11
C GLN A 76 -6.69 -25.88 11.58
N VAL A 77 -7.64 -25.22 10.91
CA VAL A 77 -9.07 -25.35 11.22
C VAL A 77 -9.54 -26.81 11.12
N GLN A 78 -9.08 -27.55 10.11
CA GLN A 78 -9.42 -28.98 9.98
C GLN A 78 -8.83 -29.84 11.09
N ASN A 79 -7.60 -29.59 11.52
CA ASN A 79 -6.92 -30.38 12.55
C ASN A 79 -7.48 -30.10 13.96
N GLU A 80 -7.93 -28.91 14.22
CA GLU A 80 -8.48 -28.51 15.53
C GLU A 80 -9.95 -28.92 15.71
N GLY A 81 -10.57 -29.56 14.70
CA GLY A 81 -11.99 -29.89 14.72
C GLY A 81 -12.89 -28.68 14.84
N GLY A 82 -12.42 -27.53 14.33
CA GLY A 82 -12.97 -26.21 14.52
C GLY A 82 -14.36 -26.04 13.89
N ILE A 83 -15.14 -25.16 14.49
CA ILE A 83 -16.48 -24.77 14.06
C ILE A 83 -16.39 -23.80 12.85
N SER A 84 -15.24 -23.16 12.64
CA SER A 84 -15.02 -22.17 11.59
C SER A 84 -15.06 -22.79 10.20
N ALA A 85 -15.76 -22.14 9.28
CA ALA A 85 -15.81 -22.57 7.89
C ALA A 85 -14.43 -22.37 7.20
N PRO A 86 -14.03 -23.27 6.28
CA PRO A 86 -12.78 -23.09 5.55
C PRO A 86 -12.85 -21.87 4.64
N LEU A 87 -11.77 -21.14 4.57
CA LEU A 87 -11.57 -19.99 3.67
C LEU A 87 -11.42 -20.48 2.23
N TYR A 88 -12.33 -20.06 1.35
CA TYR A 88 -12.26 -20.39 -0.07
C TYR A 88 -12.23 -19.14 -0.93
N VAL A 89 -11.22 -19.04 -1.78
CA VAL A 89 -11.05 -17.97 -2.76
C VAL A 89 -10.94 -18.57 -4.16
N SER A 90 -11.93 -18.31 -5.01
CA SER A 90 -11.94 -18.82 -6.39
C SER A 90 -10.92 -18.05 -7.27
N ASP A 91 -10.41 -18.71 -8.33
CA ASP A 91 -9.49 -18.09 -9.30
C ASP A 91 -10.10 -16.84 -9.95
N ARG A 92 -11.41 -16.85 -10.19
CA ARG A 92 -12.14 -15.68 -10.69
C ARG A 92 -12.06 -14.51 -9.70
N ARG A 93 -12.10 -14.78 -8.38
CA ARG A 93 -11.98 -13.76 -7.35
C ARG A 93 -10.57 -13.19 -7.30
N TRP A 94 -9.53 -14.03 -7.39
CA TRP A 94 -8.15 -13.58 -7.52
C TRP A 94 -7.96 -12.63 -8.71
N LYS A 95 -8.50 -13.00 -9.88
CA LYS A 95 -8.43 -12.14 -11.07
C LYS A 95 -9.12 -10.78 -10.87
N LYS A 96 -10.27 -10.75 -10.19
CA LYS A 96 -10.97 -9.50 -9.86
C LYS A 96 -10.18 -8.65 -8.86
N MET A 97 -9.54 -9.28 -7.85
CA MET A 97 -8.69 -8.59 -6.90
C MET A 97 -7.52 -7.90 -7.59
N VAL A 98 -6.84 -8.58 -8.52
CA VAL A 98 -5.78 -7.96 -9.31
C VAL A 98 -6.30 -6.76 -10.12
N LYS A 99 -7.50 -6.85 -10.71
CA LYS A 99 -8.12 -5.69 -11.39
C LYS A 99 -8.38 -4.54 -10.41
N LEU A 100 -8.82 -4.83 -9.17
CA LEU A 100 -9.01 -3.84 -8.13
C LEU A 100 -7.69 -3.13 -7.76
N LEU A 101 -6.60 -3.90 -7.56
CA LEU A 101 -5.29 -3.33 -7.26
C LEU A 101 -4.79 -2.43 -8.40
N LYS A 102 -4.98 -2.82 -9.64
CA LYS A 102 -4.69 -1.97 -10.81
C LYS A 102 -5.51 -0.68 -10.80
N THR A 103 -6.80 -0.79 -10.47
CA THR A 103 -7.68 0.39 -10.38
C THR A 103 -7.22 1.33 -9.27
N SER A 104 -6.83 0.79 -8.11
CA SER A 104 -6.25 1.58 -7.01
C SER A 104 -4.98 2.31 -7.44
N ALA A 105 -4.05 1.61 -8.08
CA ALA A 105 -2.83 2.21 -8.60
C ALA A 105 -3.12 3.33 -9.60
N PHE A 106 -4.04 3.11 -10.54
CA PHE A 106 -4.49 4.11 -11.51
C PHE A 106 -5.06 5.37 -10.81
N LEU A 107 -5.98 5.20 -9.87
CA LEU A 107 -6.59 6.32 -9.12
C LEU A 107 -5.57 7.10 -8.30
N ASN A 108 -4.48 6.45 -7.88
CA ASN A 108 -3.36 7.07 -7.19
C ASN A 108 -2.25 7.59 -8.13
N GLY A 109 -2.50 7.64 -9.43
CA GLY A 109 -1.57 8.18 -10.44
C GLY A 109 -0.29 7.35 -10.63
N SER A 110 -0.34 6.04 -10.31
CA SER A 110 0.79 5.12 -10.48
C SER A 110 0.63 4.26 -11.73
N ASP A 111 1.71 4.01 -12.44
CA ASP A 111 1.77 3.09 -13.58
C ASP A 111 2.02 1.64 -13.19
N THR A 112 2.22 1.39 -11.89
CA THR A 112 2.49 0.08 -11.30
C THR A 112 1.70 -0.10 -10.01
N ILE A 113 1.28 -1.34 -9.72
CA ILE A 113 0.67 -1.68 -8.43
C ILE A 113 1.75 -1.55 -7.34
N ARG A 114 1.43 -0.84 -6.25
CA ARG A 114 2.28 -0.67 -5.08
C ARG A 114 1.91 -1.65 -3.97
N LEU A 115 2.84 -1.93 -3.05
CA LEU A 115 2.56 -2.77 -1.88
C LEU A 115 1.43 -2.21 -1.00
N SER A 116 1.29 -0.88 -0.95
CA SER A 116 0.19 -0.21 -0.24
C SER A 116 -1.19 -0.53 -0.84
N ASP A 117 -1.29 -0.75 -2.16
CA ASP A 117 -2.55 -1.13 -2.78
C ASP A 117 -3.02 -2.52 -2.30
N CYS A 118 -2.07 -3.40 -1.94
CA CYS A 118 -2.37 -4.76 -1.45
C CYS A 118 -3.16 -4.78 -0.13
N THR A 119 -3.20 -3.68 0.63
CA THR A 119 -4.05 -3.58 1.83
C THR A 119 -5.53 -3.78 1.51
N LEU A 120 -5.97 -3.45 0.30
CA LEU A 120 -7.34 -3.68 -0.16
C LEU A 120 -7.73 -5.17 -0.19
N LEU A 121 -6.75 -6.07 -0.22
CA LEU A 121 -7.01 -7.52 -0.22
C LEU A 121 -7.67 -7.99 1.09
N SER A 122 -7.44 -7.30 2.21
CA SER A 122 -8.10 -7.59 3.47
C SER A 122 -9.63 -7.50 3.36
N TYR A 123 -10.15 -6.59 2.56
CA TYR A 123 -11.59 -6.45 2.32
C TYR A 123 -12.15 -7.41 1.26
N CYS A 124 -11.29 -8.15 0.60
CA CYS A 124 -11.69 -9.02 -0.51
C CYS A 124 -11.65 -10.51 -0.17
N LEU A 125 -10.86 -10.92 0.81
CA LEU A 125 -10.54 -12.34 1.02
C LEU A 125 -11.52 -13.07 1.94
N TRP A 126 -12.10 -12.39 2.92
CA TRP A 126 -13.02 -13.01 3.87
C TRP A 126 -14.42 -13.21 3.29
N SER A 127 -15.15 -14.16 3.82
CA SER A 127 -16.55 -14.42 3.51
C SER A 127 -17.44 -14.32 4.74
N GLU A 128 -16.93 -14.72 5.88
CA GLU A 128 -17.56 -14.67 7.19
C GLU A 128 -16.78 -13.71 8.08
N THR A 129 -17.46 -13.02 8.99
CA THR A 129 -16.84 -12.03 9.89
C THR A 129 -15.75 -12.63 10.78
N GLU A 130 -15.86 -13.90 11.11
CA GLU A 130 -14.88 -14.66 11.90
C GLU A 130 -13.49 -14.73 11.24
N HIS A 131 -13.44 -14.59 9.91
CA HIS A 131 -12.19 -14.64 9.16
C HIS A 131 -11.47 -13.30 9.07
N MET A 132 -12.11 -12.19 9.48
CA MET A 132 -11.60 -10.84 9.26
C MET A 132 -10.22 -10.64 9.88
N GLU A 133 -10.08 -10.93 11.16
CA GLU A 133 -8.83 -10.74 11.91
C GLU A 133 -7.69 -11.58 11.32
N ALA A 134 -7.94 -12.85 11.07
CA ALA A 134 -6.96 -13.75 10.46
C ALA A 134 -6.52 -13.29 9.05
N ILE A 135 -7.44 -12.76 8.26
CA ILE A 135 -7.14 -12.21 6.93
C ILE A 135 -6.34 -10.91 7.03
N GLU A 136 -6.69 -10.00 7.93
CA GLU A 136 -5.93 -8.78 8.15
C GLU A 136 -4.49 -9.08 8.54
N GLU A 137 -4.27 -10.01 9.46
CA GLU A 137 -2.94 -10.45 9.85
C GLU A 137 -2.16 -11.09 8.70
N MET A 138 -2.82 -11.98 7.91
CA MET A 138 -2.20 -12.61 6.75
C MET A 138 -1.77 -11.58 5.70
N VAL A 139 -2.63 -10.61 5.40
CA VAL A 139 -2.33 -9.54 4.43
C VAL A 139 -1.17 -8.69 4.93
N ALA A 140 -1.21 -8.26 6.20
CA ALA A 140 -0.14 -7.45 6.78
C ALA A 140 1.20 -8.21 6.82
N ALA A 141 1.19 -9.51 7.13
CA ALA A 141 2.38 -10.36 7.13
C ALA A 141 2.94 -10.55 5.72
N ALA A 142 2.08 -10.80 4.72
CA ALA A 142 2.48 -10.97 3.33
C ALA A 142 3.13 -9.69 2.77
N ILE A 143 2.54 -8.52 3.05
CA ILE A 143 3.08 -7.22 2.65
C ILE A 143 4.44 -6.97 3.31
N ARG A 144 4.56 -7.19 4.63
CA ARG A 144 5.83 -7.04 5.36
C ARG A 144 6.92 -7.92 4.79
N LYS A 145 6.64 -9.19 4.60
CA LYS A 145 7.61 -10.15 4.05
C LYS A 145 8.11 -9.72 2.67
N SER A 146 7.23 -9.24 1.81
CA SER A 146 7.61 -8.74 0.49
C SER A 146 8.34 -7.39 0.56
N ALA A 147 8.01 -6.54 1.54
CA ALA A 147 8.69 -5.26 1.77
C ALA A 147 10.10 -5.45 2.35
N GLU A 148 10.34 -6.47 3.18
CA GLU A 148 11.66 -6.77 3.75
C GLU A 148 12.73 -7.02 2.69
N GLY A 149 12.36 -7.56 1.52
CA GLY A 149 13.25 -7.67 0.37
C GLY A 149 13.62 -6.32 -0.27
N TYR A 150 12.87 -5.26 0.03
CA TYR A 150 13.08 -3.88 -0.42
C TYR A 150 13.52 -2.93 0.70
N LEU A 151 13.50 -3.39 1.95
CA LEU A 151 14.20 -2.67 3.00
C LEU A 151 15.66 -2.62 2.58
N LEU A 152 16.04 -1.49 1.97
CA LEU A 152 17.42 -1.08 1.89
C LEU A 152 18.03 -1.47 3.23
N ASN A 153 19.19 -2.10 3.21
CA ASN A 153 19.93 -2.41 4.42
C ASN A 153 20.30 -1.06 5.07
N ILE A 154 19.33 -0.51 5.83
CA ILE A 154 19.45 0.82 6.46
C ILE A 154 20.74 0.87 7.28
N LYS A 155 21.08 -0.24 7.94
CA LYS A 155 22.34 -0.34 8.68
C LYS A 155 23.58 -0.26 7.78
N GLY A 156 23.52 -0.89 6.59
CA GLY A 156 24.57 -0.77 5.60
C GLY A 156 24.70 0.65 5.05
N LEU A 157 23.57 1.29 4.74
CA LEU A 157 23.53 2.69 4.30
C LEU A 157 23.99 3.66 5.38
N GLU A 158 23.60 3.45 6.63
CA GLU A 158 24.06 4.25 7.77
C GLU A 158 25.59 4.12 7.93
N GLN A 159 26.14 2.91 7.75
CA GLN A 159 27.58 2.64 7.80
C GLN A 159 28.31 3.28 6.62
N ASP A 160 27.76 3.16 5.40
CA ASP A 160 28.30 3.82 4.20
C ASP A 160 28.29 5.35 4.32
N ILE A 161 27.23 5.92 4.93
CA ILE A 161 27.12 7.37 5.21
C ILE A 161 28.16 7.79 6.26
N GLU A 162 28.40 6.99 7.28
CA GLU A 162 29.39 7.27 8.32
C GLU A 162 30.82 7.18 7.77
N GLU A 163 31.10 6.17 6.95
CA GLU A 163 32.36 6.05 6.22
C GLU A 163 32.61 7.23 5.24
N LEU A 164 31.56 7.68 4.54
CA LEU A 164 31.63 8.87 3.67
C LEU A 164 31.90 10.15 4.45
N LYS A 165 31.28 10.31 5.63
CA LYS A 165 31.54 11.46 6.52
C LYS A 165 32.97 11.46 7.04
N ASP A 166 33.48 10.28 7.42
CA ASP A 166 34.86 10.13 7.88
C ASP A 166 35.87 10.42 6.75
N CYS A 167 35.61 9.93 5.53
CA CYS A 167 36.40 10.25 4.35
C CYS A 167 36.37 11.76 4.05
N GLN A 168 35.19 12.40 4.09
CA GLN A 168 35.08 13.85 3.88
C GLN A 168 35.82 14.64 4.96
N SER A 169 35.73 14.23 6.22
CA SER A 169 36.46 14.86 7.33
C SER A 169 37.97 14.73 7.17
N SER A 170 38.46 13.56 6.71
CA SER A 170 39.85 13.31 6.45
C SER A 170 40.39 14.10 5.25
N GLU A 171 39.60 14.17 4.15
CA GLU A 171 39.96 15.00 2.99
C GLU A 171 39.92 16.51 3.34
N HIS A 172 38.99 16.91 4.20
CA HIS A 172 38.93 18.29 4.68
C HIS A 172 40.17 18.68 5.45
N SER A 173 40.61 17.84 6.41
CA SER A 173 41.82 18.07 7.18
C SER A 173 43.07 18.14 6.31
N LEU A 174 43.14 17.32 5.24
CA LEU A 174 44.23 17.35 4.27
C LEU A 174 44.19 18.59 3.37
N ARG A 175 43.02 19.07 2.98
CA ARG A 175 42.85 20.26 2.14
C ARG A 175 43.12 21.54 2.94
N GLU A 176 42.67 21.63 4.19
CA GLU A 176 43.02 22.77 5.06
C GLU A 176 44.51 22.93 5.27
N LEU A 177 45.25 21.80 5.31
CA LEU A 177 46.71 21.80 5.45
C LEU A 177 47.43 22.23 4.16
N ASN A 178 46.86 21.97 2.98
CA ASN A 178 47.50 22.15 1.69
C ASN A 178 46.94 23.31 0.83
N ASP A 179 45.72 23.79 1.11
CA ASP A 179 45.08 24.86 0.35
C ASP A 179 44.34 25.85 1.27
N PRO A 180 45.01 26.91 1.72
CA PRO A 180 44.42 27.91 2.59
C PRO A 180 43.28 28.72 1.94
N GLY A 181 43.00 28.45 0.66
CA GLY A 181 41.92 29.06 -0.11
C GLY A 181 40.55 28.41 0.01
N ILE A 182 40.38 27.39 0.89
CA ILE A 182 39.09 26.71 1.10
C ILE A 182 38.50 27.15 2.43
N GLN A 183 37.27 27.64 2.38
CA GLN A 183 36.48 27.95 3.57
C GLN A 183 35.35 26.93 3.74
N VAL A 184 35.20 26.43 4.95
CA VAL A 184 34.08 25.53 5.33
C VAL A 184 32.93 26.35 5.88
N VAL A 185 31.73 26.15 5.34
CA VAL A 185 30.49 26.68 5.89
C VAL A 185 29.55 25.51 6.12
N ASP A 186 29.27 25.21 7.37
CA ASP A 186 28.57 24.01 7.82
C ASP A 186 29.29 22.74 7.34
N THR A 187 28.61 21.93 6.52
CA THR A 187 29.15 20.69 5.92
C THR A 187 29.60 20.84 4.46
N TYR A 188 29.62 22.07 3.94
CA TYR A 188 29.99 22.35 2.55
C TYR A 188 31.29 23.12 2.45
N TYR A 189 32.08 22.84 1.38
CA TYR A 189 33.35 23.46 1.07
C TYR A 189 33.19 24.42 -0.10
N TYR A 190 33.66 25.67 0.08
CA TYR A 190 33.65 26.67 -0.98
C TYR A 190 35.07 27.17 -1.24
N PRO A 191 35.54 27.20 -2.50
CA PRO A 191 36.79 27.83 -2.83
C PRO A 191 36.69 29.37 -2.68
N VAL A 192 37.64 29.97 -1.97
CA VAL A 192 37.66 31.42 -1.66
C VAL A 192 37.89 32.28 -2.90
N SER A 193 38.25 31.70 -4.04
CA SER A 193 38.61 32.42 -5.27
C SER A 193 37.43 32.98 -6.08
N TYR A 194 36.17 32.85 -5.59
CA TYR A 194 34.98 33.38 -6.29
C TYR A 194 34.41 34.68 -5.69
N THR A 195 35.16 35.39 -4.85
CA THR A 195 34.79 36.74 -4.44
C THR A 195 35.44 37.76 -5.40
N HIS A 196 34.72 38.01 -6.50
CA HIS A 196 34.88 39.23 -7.29
C HIS A 196 33.58 39.98 -7.32
#